data_40a36bddd36865277e02202fec5c5a4d
#
_entry.id   40a36bddd36865277e02202fec5c5a4d
#
_cell.length_a   1.000
_cell.length_b   1.000
_cell.length_c   1.000
_cell.angle_alpha   90.00
_cell.angle_beta   90.00
_cell.angle_gamma   90.00
#
_symmetry.space_group_name_H-M   'P 1'
#
loop_
_entity.id
_entity.type
_entity.pdbx_description
1 polymer ?
#
loop_
_entity_poly.entity_id
_entity_poly.type
_entity_poly.pdbx_seq_one_letter_code
_entity_poly.pdbx_strand_id
1 'polypeptide(L)'
;EINRFVQDDRDLHSFKSILSVPIRVNGKSIGAISLERIDSKIFSDININFLESLCGIFSSEIYLKNEYNKVHLSSIHDGLTGLLNHNAFLKRFNEELNRANRFNQSLGLIVLDIDKFKNVNDSYGHLYGDYVLKEVSNIISSNIRTIDVVGRYGGEEFSVLLVNTDIDDCIPMAQRIVDKISKKTFLKDGIASQITISAGMAGFPTHADQLTNLIKKADKAMYETKSKGGNGVTISIE
;
A
#
# COMPACT_ATOMS: atom_id res chain seq x y z
N GLU A 1 -6.74 -28.81 22.90
CA GLU A 1 -8.03 -28.17 23.28
C GLU A 1 -8.70 -27.69 22.04
N ILE A 2 -9.85 -28.29 21.68
CA ILE A 2 -10.64 -27.93 20.48
C ILE A 2 -11.65 -26.90 20.95
N ASN A 3 -11.43 -25.63 20.53
CA ASN A 3 -12.43 -24.59 20.78
C ASN A 3 -13.60 -24.74 19.80
N ARG A 4 -14.79 -24.85 20.37
CA ARG A 4 -16.08 -24.89 19.67
C ARG A 4 -16.28 -23.60 18.87
N PHE A 5 -16.59 -23.72 17.58
CA PHE A 5 -17.15 -22.64 16.80
C PHE A 5 -18.58 -22.98 16.37
N VAL A 6 -19.46 -22.03 16.69
CA VAL A 6 -20.86 -21.85 16.27
C VAL A 6 -21.88 -22.84 16.82
N GLN A 7 -22.61 -22.34 17.78
CA GLN A 7 -23.91 -22.83 18.17
C GLN A 7 -24.92 -22.32 17.13
N ASP A 8 -25.36 -23.20 16.22
CA ASP A 8 -26.51 -22.94 15.35
C ASP A 8 -27.66 -23.75 15.93
N ASP A 9 -28.74 -23.08 16.31
CA ASP A 9 -29.95 -23.63 16.98
C ASP A 9 -30.86 -24.44 16.03
N ARG A 10 -30.29 -25.12 15.04
CA ARG A 10 -31.03 -26.00 14.17
C ARG A 10 -30.78 -27.46 14.53
N ASP A 11 -31.80 -28.08 15.15
CA ASP A 11 -31.98 -29.52 15.43
C ASP A 11 -30.66 -30.29 15.63
N LEU A 12 -30.20 -30.33 16.88
CA LEU A 12 -29.13 -31.20 17.36
C LEU A 12 -29.55 -32.66 17.16
N HIS A 13 -29.34 -33.19 15.95
CA HIS A 13 -29.19 -34.64 15.82
C HIS A 13 -28.00 -35.03 16.68
N SER A 14 -28.24 -35.92 17.64
CA SER A 14 -27.22 -36.44 18.55
C SER A 14 -26.19 -37.21 17.72
N PHE A 15 -25.14 -36.54 17.28
CA PHE A 15 -24.01 -37.21 16.63
C PHE A 15 -23.41 -38.23 17.57
N LYS A 16 -23.25 -39.45 17.09
CA LYS A 16 -22.72 -40.57 17.90
C LYS A 16 -21.22 -40.74 17.72
N SER A 17 -20.65 -40.26 16.63
CA SER A 17 -19.19 -40.22 16.40
C SER A 17 -18.78 -39.02 15.58
N ILE A 18 -17.62 -38.45 15.92
CA ILE A 18 -17.02 -37.30 15.22
C ILE A 18 -15.55 -37.64 14.94
N LEU A 19 -15.12 -37.41 13.70
CA LEU A 19 -13.73 -37.45 13.30
C LEU A 19 -13.31 -36.00 12.89
N SER A 20 -12.33 -35.44 13.56
CA SER A 20 -11.85 -34.06 13.26
C SER A 20 -10.35 -34.09 13.03
N VAL A 21 -9.93 -33.52 11.91
CA VAL A 21 -8.51 -33.42 11.50
C VAL A 21 -8.16 -31.95 11.33
N PRO A 22 -7.07 -31.46 11.97
CA PRO A 22 -6.67 -30.06 11.88
C PRO A 22 -6.02 -29.74 10.52
N ILE A 23 -6.36 -28.55 9.98
CA ILE A 23 -5.63 -27.93 8.88
C ILE A 23 -4.46 -27.15 9.49
N ARG A 24 -3.23 -27.51 9.13
CA ARG A 24 -2.01 -26.91 9.68
C ARG A 24 -1.20 -26.21 8.62
N VAL A 25 -0.81 -24.96 8.89
CA VAL A 25 0.12 -24.19 8.06
C VAL A 25 1.28 -23.73 8.93
N ASN A 26 2.51 -24.04 8.52
CA ASN A 26 3.75 -23.76 9.26
C ASN A 26 3.69 -24.24 10.73
N GLY A 27 3.15 -25.45 10.95
CA GLY A 27 3.03 -26.08 12.27
C GLY A 27 1.91 -25.51 13.16
N LYS A 28 1.22 -24.45 12.73
CA LYS A 28 0.08 -23.87 13.47
C LYS A 28 -1.24 -24.39 12.91
N SER A 29 -2.15 -24.81 13.78
CA SER A 29 -3.52 -25.15 13.40
C SER A 29 -4.28 -23.85 13.09
N ILE A 30 -4.86 -23.76 11.89
CA ILE A 30 -5.64 -22.61 11.41
C ILE A 30 -7.13 -22.94 11.27
N GLY A 31 -7.49 -24.22 11.40
CA GLY A 31 -8.84 -24.72 11.31
C GLY A 31 -8.85 -26.23 11.44
N ALA A 32 -10.02 -26.83 11.28
CA ALA A 32 -10.19 -28.28 11.22
C ALA A 32 -11.34 -28.64 10.28
N ILE A 33 -11.27 -29.83 9.69
CA ILE A 33 -12.38 -30.45 8.96
C ILE A 33 -12.92 -31.56 9.84
N SER A 34 -14.24 -31.59 10.03
CA SER A 34 -14.91 -32.61 10.86
C SER A 34 -15.91 -33.38 10.02
N LEU A 35 -15.92 -34.70 10.23
CA LEU A 35 -16.95 -35.60 9.75
C LEU A 35 -17.78 -36.08 10.94
N GLU A 36 -19.09 -36.06 10.77
CA GLU A 36 -20.06 -36.42 11.82
C GLU A 36 -20.93 -37.58 11.35
N ARG A 37 -21.27 -38.47 12.25
CA ARG A 37 -22.17 -39.61 12.00
C ARG A 37 -23.27 -39.67 13.02
N ILE A 38 -24.46 -40.00 12.55
CA ILE A 38 -25.64 -40.21 13.37
C ILE A 38 -25.78 -41.66 13.88
N ASP A 39 -25.01 -42.60 13.29
CA ASP A 39 -24.89 -43.98 13.73
C ASP A 39 -23.70 -44.17 14.68
N SER A 40 -23.70 -45.26 15.46
CA SER A 40 -22.63 -45.56 16.42
C SER A 40 -21.42 -46.25 15.80
N LYS A 41 -21.31 -46.26 14.46
CA LYS A 41 -20.16 -46.87 13.78
C LYS A 41 -18.92 -45.99 13.93
N ILE A 42 -17.77 -46.60 14.12
CA ILE A 42 -16.46 -45.95 14.18
C ILE A 42 -16.03 -45.60 12.73
N PHE A 43 -15.31 -44.49 12.57
CA PHE A 43 -14.68 -44.16 11.30
C PHE A 43 -13.56 -45.15 11.01
N SER A 44 -13.55 -45.70 9.79
CA SER A 44 -12.48 -46.58 9.32
C SER A 44 -11.18 -45.82 9.03
N ASP A 45 -10.06 -46.54 9.01
CA ASP A 45 -8.75 -46.00 8.62
C ASP A 45 -8.81 -45.31 7.24
N ILE A 46 -9.65 -45.84 6.34
CA ILE A 46 -9.87 -45.21 5.02
C ILE A 46 -10.47 -43.82 5.15
N ASN A 47 -11.44 -43.63 6.06
CA ASN A 47 -12.04 -42.31 6.29
C ASN A 47 -11.04 -41.34 6.93
N ILE A 48 -10.22 -41.84 7.88
CA ILE A 48 -9.17 -41.05 8.53
C ILE A 48 -8.15 -40.59 7.52
N ASN A 49 -7.57 -41.54 6.75
CA ASN A 49 -6.56 -41.23 5.72
C ASN A 49 -7.09 -40.30 4.62
N PHE A 50 -8.36 -40.45 4.23
CA PHE A 50 -9.01 -39.56 3.29
C PHE A 50 -9.11 -38.13 3.84
N LEU A 51 -9.56 -37.99 5.08
CA LEU A 51 -9.71 -36.67 5.70
C LEU A 51 -8.35 -36.01 5.96
N GLU A 52 -7.34 -36.78 6.37
CA GLU A 52 -5.96 -36.29 6.50
C GLU A 52 -5.39 -35.82 5.17
N SER A 53 -5.64 -36.57 4.09
CA SER A 53 -5.21 -36.19 2.75
C SER A 53 -5.87 -34.90 2.28
N LEU A 54 -7.18 -34.74 2.52
CA LEU A 54 -7.89 -33.49 2.25
C LEU A 54 -7.32 -32.32 3.06
N CYS A 55 -7.08 -32.49 4.35
CA CYS A 55 -6.47 -31.47 5.19
C CYS A 55 -5.07 -31.09 4.70
N GLY A 56 -4.29 -32.07 4.22
CA GLY A 56 -2.98 -31.85 3.59
C GLY A 56 -3.07 -30.99 2.33
N ILE A 57 -4.03 -31.27 1.45
CA ILE A 57 -4.26 -30.47 0.24
C ILE A 57 -4.64 -29.05 0.61
N PHE A 58 -5.59 -28.84 1.51
CA PHE A 58 -5.98 -27.50 1.96
C PHE A 58 -4.81 -26.74 2.63
N SER A 59 -4.03 -27.43 3.46
CA SER A 59 -2.84 -26.86 4.09
C SER A 59 -1.84 -26.36 3.04
N SER A 60 -1.58 -27.14 2.01
CA SER A 60 -0.66 -26.79 0.92
C SER A 60 -1.18 -25.62 0.10
N GLU A 61 -2.46 -25.61 -0.25
CA GLU A 61 -3.08 -24.54 -1.04
C GLU A 61 -3.07 -23.21 -0.29
N ILE A 62 -3.41 -23.23 1.00
CA ILE A 62 -3.37 -22.02 1.85
C ILE A 62 -1.94 -21.52 2.00
N TYR A 63 -0.97 -22.42 2.18
CA TYR A 63 0.44 -22.06 2.26
C TYR A 63 0.91 -21.38 0.96
N LEU A 64 0.67 -22.00 -0.19
CA LEU A 64 1.06 -21.47 -1.50
C LEU A 64 0.42 -20.10 -1.77
N LYS A 65 -0.87 -19.94 -1.45
CA LYS A 65 -1.57 -18.67 -1.62
C LYS A 65 -0.99 -17.57 -0.71
N ASN A 66 -0.62 -17.91 0.52
CA ASN A 66 0.01 -16.96 1.43
C ASN A 66 1.40 -16.53 0.93
N GLU A 67 2.22 -17.47 0.46
CA GLU A 67 3.53 -17.16 -0.12
C GLU A 67 3.41 -16.35 -1.41
N TYR A 68 2.48 -16.72 -2.30
CA TYR A 68 2.17 -15.93 -3.49
C TYR A 68 1.78 -14.48 -3.15
N ASN A 69 0.88 -14.30 -2.18
CA ASN A 69 0.46 -12.97 -1.73
C ASN A 69 1.62 -12.16 -1.15
N LYS A 70 2.51 -12.77 -0.36
CA LYS A 70 3.70 -12.09 0.18
C LYS A 70 4.62 -11.61 -0.94
N VAL A 71 4.94 -12.51 -1.90
CA VAL A 71 5.78 -12.17 -3.06
C VAL A 71 5.11 -11.08 -3.90
N HIS A 72 3.81 -11.19 -4.13
CA HIS A 72 3.06 -10.21 -4.90
C HIS A 72 3.04 -8.84 -4.21
N LEU A 73 2.75 -8.79 -2.91
CA LEU A 73 2.76 -7.53 -2.15
C LEU A 73 4.15 -6.89 -2.13
N SER A 74 5.22 -7.68 -1.96
CA SER A 74 6.59 -7.17 -2.02
C SER A 74 7.00 -6.71 -3.43
N SER A 75 6.32 -7.20 -4.48
CA SER A 75 6.59 -6.79 -5.87
C SER A 75 5.90 -5.48 -6.26
N ILE A 76 4.86 -5.05 -5.54
CA ILE A 76 4.09 -3.82 -5.85
C ILE A 76 4.27 -2.71 -4.84
N HIS A 77 4.75 -3.00 -3.63
CA HIS A 77 4.98 -2.01 -2.58
C HIS A 77 6.46 -1.77 -2.33
N ASP A 78 6.79 -0.55 -1.92
CA ASP A 78 8.10 -0.20 -1.38
C ASP A 78 8.24 -0.77 0.04
N GLY A 79 9.29 -1.55 0.28
CA GLY A 79 9.48 -2.28 1.54
C GLY A 79 9.74 -1.40 2.76
N LEU A 80 10.14 -0.13 2.58
CA LEU A 80 10.39 0.80 3.67
C LEU A 80 9.13 1.57 4.06
N THR A 81 8.42 2.11 3.08
CA THR A 81 7.30 3.04 3.28
C THR A 81 5.92 2.39 3.19
N GLY A 82 5.83 1.21 2.58
CA GLY A 82 4.56 0.52 2.32
C GLY A 82 3.72 1.13 1.19
N LEU A 83 4.15 2.23 0.59
CA LEU A 83 3.51 2.83 -0.58
C LEU A 83 3.70 1.97 -1.83
N LEU A 84 2.99 2.28 -2.91
CA LEU A 84 3.31 1.64 -4.19
C LEU A 84 4.77 1.94 -4.57
N ASN A 85 5.46 0.94 -5.08
CA ASN A 85 6.77 1.16 -5.69
C ASN A 85 6.62 1.84 -7.06
N HIS A 86 7.73 2.29 -7.64
CA HIS A 86 7.78 2.99 -8.92
C HIS A 86 6.97 2.29 -10.03
N ASN A 87 7.19 1.00 -10.23
CA ASN A 87 6.54 0.25 -11.31
C ASN A 87 5.03 0.11 -11.10
N ALA A 88 4.62 -0.17 -9.88
CA ALA A 88 3.20 -0.30 -9.52
C ALA A 88 2.47 1.06 -9.61
N PHE A 89 3.13 2.14 -9.19
CA PHE A 89 2.60 3.49 -9.34
C PHE A 89 2.38 3.84 -10.82
N LEU A 90 3.38 3.62 -11.68
CA LEU A 90 3.25 3.91 -13.12
C LEU A 90 2.16 3.08 -13.79
N LYS A 91 2.05 1.79 -13.42
CA LYS A 91 0.99 0.94 -13.92
C LYS A 91 -0.38 1.49 -13.54
N ARG A 92 -0.58 1.83 -12.26
CA ARG A 92 -1.82 2.39 -11.76
C ARG A 92 -2.15 3.75 -12.38
N PHE A 93 -1.14 4.61 -12.54
CA PHE A 93 -1.29 5.87 -13.22
C PHE A 93 -1.79 5.69 -14.67
N ASN A 94 -1.20 4.77 -15.42
CA ASN A 94 -1.62 4.49 -16.79
C ASN A 94 -3.07 3.96 -16.86
N GLU A 95 -3.48 3.13 -15.91
CA GLU A 95 -4.86 2.66 -15.80
C GLU A 95 -5.84 3.81 -15.57
N GLU A 96 -5.54 4.72 -14.64
CA GLU A 96 -6.38 5.89 -14.35
C GLU A 96 -6.35 6.92 -15.51
N LEU A 97 -5.22 7.08 -16.19
CA LEU A 97 -5.13 7.96 -17.37
C LEU A 97 -6.05 7.47 -18.51
N ASN A 98 -6.03 6.17 -18.79
CA ASN A 98 -6.92 5.56 -19.78
C ASN A 98 -8.39 5.71 -19.37
N ARG A 99 -8.68 5.57 -18.08
CA ARG A 99 -10.03 5.77 -17.54
C ARG A 99 -10.47 7.22 -17.66
N ALA A 100 -9.63 8.16 -17.26
CA ALA A 100 -9.89 9.60 -17.34
C ALA A 100 -10.15 10.05 -18.78
N ASN A 101 -9.34 9.56 -19.73
CA ASN A 101 -9.54 9.84 -21.15
C ASN A 101 -10.90 9.30 -21.66
N ARG A 102 -11.29 8.10 -21.24
CA ARG A 102 -12.58 7.48 -21.65
C ARG A 102 -13.80 8.21 -21.11
N PHE A 103 -13.72 8.76 -19.90
CA PHE A 103 -14.84 9.37 -19.20
C PHE A 103 -14.77 10.91 -19.14
N ASN A 104 -13.84 11.53 -19.87
CA ASN A 104 -13.57 12.98 -19.85
C ASN A 104 -13.38 13.50 -18.42
N GLN A 105 -12.56 12.82 -17.64
CA GLN A 105 -12.22 13.20 -16.26
C GLN A 105 -10.83 13.83 -16.23
N SER A 106 -10.60 14.70 -15.24
CA SER A 106 -9.28 15.29 -15.01
C SER A 106 -8.47 14.45 -14.02
N LEU A 107 -7.14 14.55 -14.14
CA LEU A 107 -6.19 13.99 -13.18
C LEU A 107 -5.17 15.05 -12.79
N GLY A 108 -4.81 15.09 -11.51
CA GLY A 108 -3.69 15.88 -11.02
C GLY A 108 -2.51 15.00 -10.63
N LEU A 109 -1.33 15.25 -11.18
CA LEU A 109 -0.08 14.62 -10.75
C LEU A 109 0.69 15.59 -9.87
N ILE A 110 1.12 15.14 -8.70
CA ILE A 110 2.03 15.84 -7.80
C ILE A 110 3.28 14.98 -7.66
N VAL A 111 4.44 15.52 -8.00
CA VAL A 111 5.75 14.93 -7.71
C VAL A 111 6.36 15.70 -6.54
N LEU A 112 6.89 14.97 -5.57
CA LEU A 112 7.41 15.52 -4.32
C LEU A 112 8.82 14.97 -4.07
N ASP A 113 9.71 15.80 -3.56
CA ASP A 113 11.06 15.41 -3.21
C ASP A 113 11.51 16.09 -1.91
N ILE A 114 12.10 15.33 -1.00
CA ILE A 114 12.57 15.84 0.30
C ILE A 114 13.78 16.74 0.09
N ASP A 115 13.68 17.99 0.54
CA ASP A 115 14.74 18.96 0.38
C ASP A 115 15.98 18.56 1.18
N LYS A 116 17.13 18.55 0.50
CA LYS A 116 18.45 18.26 1.12
C LYS A 116 18.51 16.93 1.88
N PHE A 117 17.78 15.90 1.44
CA PHE A 117 17.70 14.61 2.13
C PHE A 117 19.07 13.95 2.33
N LYS A 118 20.00 14.13 1.37
CA LYS A 118 21.38 13.69 1.54
C LYS A 118 22.00 14.25 2.82
N ASN A 119 21.80 15.54 3.11
CA ASN A 119 22.35 16.16 4.33
C ASN A 119 21.75 15.55 5.60
N VAL A 120 20.49 15.12 5.56
CA VAL A 120 19.85 14.39 6.67
C VAL A 120 20.59 13.07 6.94
N ASN A 121 20.84 12.29 5.87
CA ASN A 121 21.58 11.03 5.98
C ASN A 121 23.02 11.24 6.44
N ASP A 122 23.71 12.24 5.89
CA ASP A 122 25.09 12.55 6.24
C ASP A 122 25.23 13.02 7.69
N SER A 123 24.24 13.76 8.23
CA SER A 123 24.27 14.30 9.59
C SER A 123 23.78 13.31 10.66
N TYR A 124 22.76 12.50 10.35
CA TYR A 124 22.05 11.68 11.35
C TYR A 124 22.07 10.18 11.04
N GLY A 125 22.66 9.78 9.90
CA GLY A 125 22.77 8.40 9.46
C GLY A 125 21.51 7.89 8.74
N HIS A 126 21.69 6.79 7.98
CA HIS A 126 20.64 6.21 7.14
C HIS A 126 19.41 5.74 7.93
N LEU A 127 19.58 5.24 9.16
CA LEU A 127 18.46 4.81 10.01
C LEU A 127 17.53 5.97 10.40
N TYR A 128 18.09 7.18 10.51
CA TYR A 128 17.27 8.38 10.73
C TYR A 128 16.59 8.82 9.42
N GLY A 129 17.29 8.74 8.29
CA GLY A 129 16.71 8.99 6.98
C GLY A 129 15.53 8.05 6.67
N ASP A 130 15.66 6.77 6.98
CA ASP A 130 14.57 5.79 6.84
C ASP A 130 13.35 6.15 7.69
N TYR A 131 13.57 6.63 8.90
CA TYR A 131 12.50 7.14 9.77
C TYR A 131 11.81 8.36 9.13
N VAL A 132 12.59 9.32 8.60
CA VAL A 132 12.05 10.50 7.92
C VAL A 132 11.18 10.08 6.71
N LEU A 133 11.67 9.16 5.89
CA LEU A 133 10.92 8.63 4.74
C LEU A 133 9.58 8.00 5.15
N LYS A 134 9.56 7.22 6.24
CA LYS A 134 8.32 6.63 6.78
C LYS A 134 7.34 7.68 7.26
N GLU A 135 7.83 8.68 8.00
CA GLU A 135 6.98 9.74 8.52
C GLU A 135 6.40 10.64 7.41
N VAL A 136 7.22 10.96 6.39
CA VAL A 136 6.77 11.70 5.21
C VAL A 136 5.70 10.90 4.45
N SER A 137 5.93 9.60 4.24
CA SER A 137 4.96 8.73 3.57
C SER A 137 3.62 8.67 4.31
N ASN A 138 3.63 8.60 5.65
CA ASN A 138 2.45 8.62 6.48
C ASN A 138 1.69 9.95 6.38
N ILE A 139 2.41 11.08 6.34
CA ILE A 139 1.79 12.40 6.15
C ILE A 139 1.12 12.47 4.77
N ILE A 140 1.81 12.07 3.71
CA ILE A 140 1.24 12.09 2.36
C ILE A 140 -0.03 11.23 2.33
N SER A 141 0.05 9.97 2.73
CA SER A 141 -1.06 9.01 2.70
C SER A 141 -2.27 9.47 3.50
N SER A 142 -2.06 10.09 4.66
CA SER A 142 -3.15 10.59 5.51
C SER A 142 -3.83 11.86 4.99
N ASN A 143 -3.29 12.48 3.94
CA ASN A 143 -3.81 13.71 3.35
C ASN A 143 -4.43 13.54 1.96
N ILE A 144 -4.52 12.33 1.46
CA ILE A 144 -5.14 11.97 0.18
C ILE A 144 -6.40 11.12 0.41
N ARG A 145 -7.24 11.01 -0.61
CA ARG A 145 -8.46 10.18 -0.57
C ARG A 145 -8.14 8.73 -0.86
N THR A 146 -9.01 7.80 -0.49
CA THR A 146 -8.85 6.36 -0.79
C THR A 146 -8.78 6.04 -2.28
N ILE A 147 -9.38 6.89 -3.13
CA ILE A 147 -9.34 6.72 -4.59
C ILE A 147 -8.06 7.26 -5.23
N ASP A 148 -7.34 8.13 -4.52
CA ASP A 148 -6.08 8.70 -5.01
C ASP A 148 -4.96 7.67 -4.89
N VAL A 149 -3.93 7.81 -5.70
CA VAL A 149 -2.82 6.87 -5.77
C VAL A 149 -1.55 7.54 -5.27
N VAL A 150 -0.84 6.86 -4.38
CA VAL A 150 0.46 7.34 -3.88
C VAL A 150 1.52 6.27 -4.04
N GLY A 151 2.72 6.69 -4.45
CA GLY A 151 3.87 5.82 -4.61
C GLY A 151 5.18 6.49 -4.20
N ARG A 152 6.15 5.67 -3.82
CA ARG A 152 7.55 6.11 -3.71
C ARG A 152 8.21 5.91 -5.07
N TYR A 153 8.53 7.04 -5.72
CA TYR A 153 9.01 7.06 -7.09
C TYR A 153 10.52 6.83 -7.19
N GLY A 154 11.27 7.34 -6.23
CA GLY A 154 12.72 7.24 -6.13
C GLY A 154 13.19 7.09 -4.67
N GLY A 155 14.48 7.34 -4.43
CA GLY A 155 15.08 7.26 -3.10
C GLY A 155 14.39 8.14 -2.06
N GLU A 156 14.19 9.41 -2.41
CA GLU A 156 13.57 10.46 -1.57
C GLU A 156 12.37 11.11 -2.26
N GLU A 157 11.95 10.54 -3.39
CA GLU A 157 10.90 11.07 -4.25
C GLU A 157 9.59 10.31 -4.08
N PHE A 158 8.49 11.04 -4.02
CA PHE A 158 7.14 10.53 -3.91
C PHE A 158 6.28 11.08 -5.05
N SER A 159 5.29 10.32 -5.47
CA SER A 159 4.32 10.76 -6.45
C SER A 159 2.90 10.51 -5.96
N VAL A 160 2.02 11.47 -6.19
CA VAL A 160 0.59 11.40 -5.87
C VAL A 160 -0.21 11.67 -7.13
N LEU A 161 -1.14 10.77 -7.46
CA LEU A 161 -2.10 10.97 -8.53
C LEU A 161 -3.48 11.20 -7.92
N LEU A 162 -4.02 12.38 -8.13
CA LEU A 162 -5.36 12.78 -7.71
C LEU A 162 -6.36 12.44 -8.81
N VAL A 163 -7.27 11.52 -8.49
CA VAL A 163 -8.24 11.01 -9.46
C VAL A 163 -9.46 11.92 -9.51
N ASN A 164 -9.93 12.20 -10.74
CA ASN A 164 -11.09 13.06 -10.98
C ASN A 164 -10.97 14.41 -10.27
N THR A 165 -9.82 15.08 -10.45
CA THR A 165 -9.46 16.33 -9.79
C THR A 165 -8.78 17.25 -10.79
N ASP A 166 -9.29 18.45 -10.94
CA ASP A 166 -8.68 19.48 -11.78
C ASP A 166 -7.41 20.01 -11.14
N ILE A 167 -6.48 20.52 -11.97
CA ILE A 167 -5.15 20.92 -11.48
C ILE A 167 -5.24 22.05 -10.43
N ASP A 168 -6.18 22.96 -10.56
CA ASP A 168 -6.37 24.05 -9.61
C ASP A 168 -6.84 23.54 -8.24
N ASP A 169 -7.66 22.47 -8.22
CA ASP A 169 -8.11 21.82 -6.99
C ASP A 169 -7.01 20.98 -6.33
N CYS A 170 -5.92 20.68 -7.05
CA CYS A 170 -4.77 19.98 -6.49
C CYS A 170 -3.89 20.88 -5.61
N ILE A 171 -3.89 22.21 -5.85
CA ILE A 171 -3.01 23.16 -5.16
C ILE A 171 -3.21 23.13 -3.63
N PRO A 172 -4.44 23.25 -3.11
CA PRO A 172 -4.66 23.24 -1.66
C PRO A 172 -4.18 21.95 -1.00
N MET A 173 -4.28 20.82 -1.71
CA MET A 173 -3.83 19.53 -1.19
C MET A 173 -2.32 19.46 -1.14
N ALA A 174 -1.63 19.81 -2.23
CA ALA A 174 -0.17 19.84 -2.27
C ALA A 174 0.40 20.79 -1.21
N GLN A 175 -0.16 22.01 -1.09
CA GLN A 175 0.26 22.98 -0.08
C GLN A 175 0.06 22.45 1.33
N ARG A 176 -1.06 21.77 1.62
CA ARG A 176 -1.35 21.17 2.93
C ARG A 176 -0.31 20.10 3.29
N ILE A 177 0.14 19.29 2.33
CA ILE A 177 1.17 18.27 2.54
C ILE A 177 2.50 18.95 2.87
N VAL A 178 2.91 19.92 2.06
CA VAL A 178 4.15 20.71 2.26
C VAL A 178 4.15 21.38 3.64
N ASP A 179 3.07 22.06 4.00
CA ASP A 179 2.91 22.76 5.28
C ASP A 179 2.97 21.78 6.48
N LYS A 180 2.33 20.62 6.37
CA LYS A 180 2.35 19.63 7.46
C LYS A 180 3.74 19.05 7.67
N ILE A 181 4.48 18.80 6.60
CA ILE A 181 5.85 18.29 6.69
C ILE A 181 6.76 19.35 7.30
N SER A 182 6.73 20.59 6.82
CA SER A 182 7.58 21.67 7.29
C SER A 182 7.34 22.06 8.75
N LYS A 183 6.10 21.92 9.24
CA LYS A 183 5.71 22.22 10.64
C LYS A 183 5.98 21.06 11.60
N LYS A 184 6.24 19.85 11.09
CA LYS A 184 6.49 18.68 11.92
C LYS A 184 7.92 18.67 12.44
N THR A 185 8.07 18.44 13.73
CA THR A 185 9.39 18.06 14.32
C THR A 185 9.55 16.54 14.18
N PHE A 186 10.56 16.12 13.44
CA PHE A 186 10.92 14.71 13.30
C PHE A 186 11.83 14.34 14.48
N LEU A 187 11.29 13.55 15.41
CA LEU A 187 11.98 13.17 16.66
C LEU A 187 12.19 11.66 16.71
N LYS A 188 13.45 11.22 16.76
CA LYS A 188 13.83 9.82 16.93
C LYS A 188 15.12 9.72 17.71
N ASP A 189 15.17 8.84 18.72
CA ASP A 189 16.35 8.53 19.52
C ASP A 189 17.05 9.80 20.11
N GLY A 190 16.25 10.80 20.51
CA GLY A 190 16.75 12.08 21.04
C GLY A 190 17.21 13.09 19.98
N ILE A 191 17.21 12.73 18.70
CA ILE A 191 17.53 13.62 17.58
C ILE A 191 16.24 14.28 17.09
N ALA A 192 16.23 15.61 17.03
CA ALA A 192 15.12 16.40 16.50
C ALA A 192 15.58 17.18 15.25
N SER A 193 14.82 17.09 14.15
CA SER A 193 15.07 17.86 12.93
C SER A 193 13.80 18.42 12.34
N GLN A 194 13.95 19.43 11.50
CA GLN A 194 12.89 19.93 10.63
C GLN A 194 13.23 19.58 9.18
N ILE A 195 12.25 19.08 8.48
CA ILE A 195 12.38 18.63 7.09
C ILE A 195 11.41 19.43 6.25
N THR A 196 11.83 19.79 5.05
CA THR A 196 10.95 20.41 4.04
C THR A 196 10.87 19.55 2.80
N ILE A 197 9.87 19.80 1.98
CA ILE A 197 9.63 19.07 0.75
C ILE A 197 9.26 20.04 -0.37
N SER A 198 9.76 19.78 -1.56
CA SER A 198 9.41 20.53 -2.77
C SER A 198 8.43 19.72 -3.60
N ALA A 199 7.39 20.38 -4.11
CA ALA A 199 6.37 19.77 -4.94
C ALA A 199 6.28 20.46 -6.31
N GLY A 200 6.12 19.64 -7.35
CA GLY A 200 5.76 20.07 -8.69
C GLY A 200 4.49 19.39 -9.17
N MET A 201 3.68 20.09 -9.93
CA MET A 201 2.35 19.63 -10.32
C MET A 201 2.11 19.78 -11.83
N ALA A 202 1.41 18.78 -12.39
CA ALA A 202 0.88 18.83 -13.75
C ALA A 202 -0.50 18.16 -13.81
N GLY A 203 -1.39 18.63 -14.67
CA GLY A 203 -2.76 18.12 -14.83
C GLY A 203 -3.02 17.52 -16.20
N PHE A 204 -3.80 16.43 -16.23
CA PHE A 204 -4.42 15.90 -17.43
C PHE A 204 -5.87 16.42 -17.52
N PRO A 205 -6.37 16.84 -18.67
CA PRO A 205 -5.67 17.00 -19.95
C PRO A 205 -4.92 18.34 -20.09
N THR A 206 -5.02 19.25 -19.12
CA THR A 206 -4.61 20.65 -19.19
C THR A 206 -3.17 20.85 -19.64
N HIS A 207 -2.23 20.06 -19.07
CA HIS A 207 -0.80 20.24 -19.38
C HIS A 207 -0.27 19.20 -20.36
N ALA A 208 -0.81 17.99 -20.37
CA ALA A 208 -0.44 16.92 -21.30
C ALA A 208 -1.50 15.82 -21.33
N ASP A 209 -1.48 15.02 -22.40
CA ASP A 209 -2.37 13.89 -22.64
C ASP A 209 -1.67 12.53 -22.45
N GLN A 210 -0.35 12.53 -22.29
CA GLN A 210 0.45 11.32 -22.15
C GLN A 210 1.16 11.29 -20.79
N LEU A 211 1.22 10.10 -20.20
CA LEU A 211 1.86 9.84 -18.91
C LEU A 211 3.28 10.41 -18.82
N THR A 212 4.12 10.12 -19.82
CA THR A 212 5.52 10.55 -19.83
C THR A 212 5.67 12.07 -19.85
N ASN A 213 4.76 12.77 -20.55
CA ASN A 213 4.78 14.21 -20.64
C ASN A 213 4.27 14.87 -19.35
N LEU A 214 3.25 14.29 -18.72
CA LEU A 214 2.76 14.73 -17.40
C LEU A 214 3.86 14.65 -16.35
N ILE A 215 4.57 13.52 -16.30
CA ILE A 215 5.70 13.33 -15.37
C ILE A 215 6.78 14.39 -15.63
N LYS A 216 7.23 14.54 -16.86
CA LYS A 216 8.25 15.54 -17.22
C LYS A 216 7.86 16.96 -16.82
N LYS A 217 6.60 17.33 -17.00
CA LYS A 217 6.09 18.65 -16.63
C LYS A 217 6.03 18.84 -15.12
N ALA A 218 5.57 17.84 -14.37
CA ALA A 218 5.56 17.89 -12.91
C ALA A 218 6.99 17.94 -12.34
N ASP A 219 7.93 17.13 -12.87
CA ASP A 219 9.33 17.14 -12.47
C ASP A 219 9.98 18.50 -12.71
N LYS A 220 9.74 19.11 -13.89
CA LYS A 220 10.24 20.45 -14.18
C LYS A 220 9.72 21.47 -13.18
N ALA A 221 8.44 21.44 -12.85
CA ALA A 221 7.83 22.32 -11.85
C ALA A 221 8.42 22.09 -10.45
N MET A 222 8.68 20.84 -10.06
CA MET A 222 9.34 20.52 -8.80
C MET A 222 10.77 21.07 -8.76
N TYR A 223 11.53 20.93 -9.84
CA TYR A 223 12.86 21.52 -9.95
C TYR A 223 12.85 23.06 -9.82
N GLU A 224 11.83 23.72 -10.39
CA GLU A 224 11.63 25.16 -10.19
C GLU A 224 11.38 25.52 -8.72
N THR A 225 10.60 24.71 -8.00
CA THR A 225 10.40 24.88 -6.55
C THR A 225 11.72 24.78 -5.81
N LYS A 226 12.53 23.75 -6.10
CA LYS A 226 13.86 23.56 -5.49
C LYS A 226 14.81 24.74 -5.77
N SER A 227 14.80 25.25 -6.99
CA SER A 227 15.66 26.37 -7.41
C SER A 227 15.33 27.69 -6.69
N LYS A 228 14.07 27.86 -6.25
CA LYS A 228 13.59 29.00 -5.47
C LYS A 228 13.84 28.86 -3.95
N GLY A 229 14.53 27.81 -3.51
CA GLY A 229 14.86 27.56 -2.11
C GLY A 229 14.14 26.38 -1.48
N GLY A 230 13.29 25.68 -2.21
CA GLY A 230 12.50 24.54 -1.74
C GLY A 230 11.28 24.93 -0.91
N ASN A 231 10.72 23.94 -0.15
CA ASN A 231 9.59 24.13 0.75
C ASN A 231 8.39 24.83 0.12
N GLY A 232 7.92 24.32 -0.99
CA GLY A 232 6.84 24.97 -1.73
C GLY A 232 6.21 24.07 -2.80
N VAL A 233 5.30 24.68 -3.54
CA VAL A 233 4.56 24.05 -4.64
C VAL A 233 4.67 24.90 -5.89
N THR A 234 4.95 24.29 -7.03
CA THR A 234 4.91 24.95 -8.35
C THR A 234 4.04 24.13 -9.30
N ILE A 235 3.20 24.80 -10.07
CA ILE A 235 2.44 24.19 -11.16
C ILE A 235 3.23 24.34 -12.44
N SER A 236 3.20 23.31 -13.30
CA SER A 236 3.77 23.42 -14.65
C SER A 236 3.12 24.58 -15.39
N ILE A 237 3.94 25.38 -16.04
CA ILE A 237 3.47 26.36 -17.02
C ILE A 237 3.32 25.60 -18.33
N GLU A 238 2.28 25.92 -19.12
CA GLU A 238 1.92 25.28 -20.39
C GLU A 238 3.10 24.90 -21.31
#